data_00d515be25b540f77732f9e2a4c92a7f
#
_entry.id   00d515be25b540f77732f9e2a4c92a7f
#
_cell.length_a   1.000
_cell.length_b   1.000
_cell.length_c   1.000
_cell.angle_alpha   90.00
_cell.angle_beta   90.00
_cell.angle_gamma   90.00
#
_symmetry.space_group_name_H-M   'P 1'
#
loop_
_entity.id
_entity.type
_entity.pdbx_description
1 polymer ?
#
loop_
_entity_poly.entity_id
_entity_poly.type
_entity_poly.pdbx_seq_one_letter_code
_entity_poly.pdbx_strand_id
1 'polypeptide(L)'
;RTYSDDIYIAFVTAYINYAPEGYRCNAIRYILKNSAQLAASIYECMDAILDKISSSHKTKTIDFCGGSCEVLVNQIMYIESNKHKLLFHIIGKDPEDYSIYSTLNDVEKEYIEADFLRVHQSYMVNMKYISKLVRYYVILENGERISIPKGRYREVADSYIAYRGRL
;
A
#
# COMPACT_ATOMS: atom_id res chain seq x y z
N ARG A 1 14.39 6.14 -6.30
CA ARG A 1 13.82 6.73 -5.08
C ARG A 1 14.61 6.25 -3.86
N THR A 2 15.45 7.10 -3.32
CA THR A 2 16.31 6.77 -2.17
C THR A 2 15.79 7.40 -0.86
N TYR A 3 14.77 8.27 -0.90
CA TYR A 3 14.50 9.15 0.25
C TYR A 3 13.08 9.14 0.81
N SER A 4 12.03 8.83 0.07
CA SER A 4 10.64 8.73 0.59
C SER A 4 9.68 8.29 -0.50
N ASP A 5 8.74 7.42 -0.17
CA ASP A 5 7.60 7.05 -1.04
C ASP A 5 6.51 8.11 -1.08
N ASP A 6 6.59 9.12 -0.20
CA ASP A 6 5.60 10.20 -0.10
C ASP A 6 5.91 11.40 -1.02
N ILE A 7 6.97 11.32 -1.83
CA ILE A 7 7.32 12.37 -2.82
C ILE A 7 6.67 12.02 -4.15
N TYR A 8 5.80 12.90 -4.60
CA TYR A 8 5.18 12.83 -5.92
C TYR A 8 6.01 13.63 -6.92
N ILE A 9 6.36 12.99 -8.05
CA ILE A 9 7.19 13.59 -9.10
C ILE A 9 6.34 13.76 -10.35
N ALA A 10 6.33 14.96 -10.92
CA ALA A 10 5.82 15.25 -12.25
C ALA A 10 6.88 15.97 -13.07
N PHE A 11 7.04 15.58 -14.33
CA PHE A 11 7.93 16.27 -15.26
C PHE A 11 7.15 17.27 -16.10
N VAL A 12 7.61 18.52 -16.14
CA VAL A 12 7.09 19.56 -17.02
C VAL A 12 8.22 20.02 -17.93
N THR A 13 8.21 19.62 -19.20
CA THR A 13 9.33 19.84 -20.12
C THR A 13 8.85 20.12 -21.55
N ALA A 14 9.71 20.74 -22.35
CA ALA A 14 9.49 20.92 -23.80
C ALA A 14 9.94 19.69 -24.61
N TYR A 15 10.65 18.74 -24.01
CA TYR A 15 11.32 17.66 -24.71
C TYR A 15 10.62 16.32 -24.45
N ILE A 16 10.04 15.74 -25.53
CA ILE A 16 9.34 14.44 -25.43
C ILE A 16 10.31 13.26 -25.23
N ASN A 17 11.55 13.37 -25.67
CA ASN A 17 12.53 12.30 -25.66
C ASN A 17 12.94 11.80 -24.27
N TYR A 18 12.64 12.57 -23.22
CA TYR A 18 12.91 12.20 -21.81
C TYR A 18 11.73 11.51 -21.11
N ALA A 19 10.64 11.21 -21.82
CA ALA A 19 9.50 10.50 -21.25
C ALA A 19 9.89 9.14 -20.63
N PRO A 20 10.82 8.33 -21.22
CA PRO A 20 11.26 7.08 -20.61
C PRO A 20 11.91 7.26 -19.21
N GLU A 21 12.58 8.40 -18.97
CA GLU A 21 13.17 8.70 -17.66
C GLU A 21 12.10 8.97 -16.60
N GLY A 22 10.96 9.55 -17.00
CA GLY A 22 9.80 9.71 -16.13
C GLY A 22 9.29 8.36 -15.57
N TYR A 23 9.24 7.34 -16.40
CA TYR A 23 8.87 5.97 -15.96
C TYR A 23 9.88 5.40 -14.97
N ARG A 24 11.18 5.61 -15.17
CA ARG A 24 12.23 5.12 -14.25
C ARG A 24 12.13 5.75 -12.87
N CYS A 25 11.72 7.03 -12.81
CA CYS A 25 11.54 7.76 -11.55
C CYS A 25 10.17 7.53 -10.91
N ASN A 26 9.31 6.68 -11.49
CA ASN A 26 7.92 6.50 -11.08
C ASN A 26 7.19 7.86 -10.95
N ALA A 27 7.34 8.69 -11.99
CA ALA A 27 6.65 9.98 -12.04
C ALA A 27 5.16 9.78 -12.29
N ILE A 28 4.33 10.56 -11.60
CA ILE A 28 2.87 10.53 -11.77
C ILE A 28 2.47 10.95 -13.16
N ARG A 29 3.11 12.00 -13.69
CA ARG A 29 2.84 12.50 -15.05
C ARG A 29 4.08 13.09 -15.70
N TYR A 30 4.03 13.04 -17.02
CA TYR A 30 4.95 13.73 -17.92
C TYR A 30 4.15 14.74 -18.75
N ILE A 31 4.39 16.04 -18.57
CA ILE A 31 3.62 17.13 -19.15
C ILE A 31 4.50 17.90 -20.14
N LEU A 32 4.03 18.06 -21.38
CA LEU A 32 4.72 18.83 -22.40
C LEU A 32 4.36 20.32 -22.31
N LYS A 33 5.38 21.17 -22.19
CA LYS A 33 5.20 22.64 -22.12
C LYS A 33 4.56 23.24 -23.38
N ASN A 34 4.76 22.62 -24.53
CA ASN A 34 4.27 23.12 -25.83
C ASN A 34 2.84 22.66 -26.13
N SER A 35 2.14 22.03 -25.18
CA SER A 35 0.74 21.65 -25.33
C SER A 35 -0.16 22.86 -25.15
N ALA A 36 -1.14 23.04 -26.05
CA ALA A 36 -2.20 24.05 -25.90
C ALA A 36 -3.05 23.80 -24.61
N GLN A 37 -2.94 22.61 -24.02
CA GLN A 37 -3.66 22.20 -22.82
C GLN A 37 -2.74 22.13 -21.58
N LEU A 38 -1.61 22.83 -21.58
CA LEU A 38 -0.64 22.79 -20.49
C LEU A 38 -1.27 23.01 -19.10
N ALA A 39 -2.10 24.05 -18.98
CA ALA A 39 -2.77 24.36 -17.72
C ALA A 39 -3.72 23.21 -17.28
N ALA A 40 -4.54 22.69 -18.18
CA ALA A 40 -5.43 21.58 -17.90
C ALA A 40 -4.65 20.33 -17.45
N SER A 41 -3.56 19.98 -18.13
CA SER A 41 -2.70 18.86 -17.76
C SER A 41 -2.04 19.01 -16.38
N ILE A 42 -1.71 20.25 -15.99
CA ILE A 42 -1.19 20.54 -14.64
C ILE A 42 -2.29 20.34 -13.60
N TYR A 43 -3.51 20.85 -13.82
CA TYR A 43 -4.63 20.65 -12.90
C TYR A 43 -4.98 19.16 -12.75
N GLU A 44 -5.09 18.41 -13.84
CA GLU A 44 -5.31 16.97 -13.78
C GLU A 44 -4.20 16.22 -13.01
N CYS A 45 -2.95 16.69 -13.12
CA CYS A 45 -1.85 16.12 -12.35
C CYS A 45 -2.01 16.43 -10.85
N MET A 46 -2.40 17.64 -10.51
CA MET A 46 -2.66 18.02 -9.11
C MET A 46 -3.82 17.23 -8.52
N ASP A 47 -4.93 17.07 -9.26
CA ASP A 47 -6.07 16.27 -8.82
C ASP A 47 -5.65 14.81 -8.58
N ALA A 48 -4.89 14.21 -9.50
CA ALA A 48 -4.37 12.85 -9.31
C ALA A 48 -3.44 12.72 -8.08
N ILE A 49 -2.67 13.75 -7.76
CA ILE A 49 -1.85 13.78 -6.53
C ILE A 49 -2.73 13.90 -5.30
N LEU A 50 -3.75 14.78 -5.32
CA LEU A 50 -4.67 14.96 -4.19
C LEU A 50 -5.47 13.68 -3.92
N ASP A 51 -5.92 12.98 -4.96
CA ASP A 51 -6.59 11.70 -4.82
C ASP A 51 -5.67 10.64 -4.19
N LYS A 52 -4.40 10.58 -4.62
CA LYS A 52 -3.40 9.68 -4.00
C LYS A 52 -3.13 10.03 -2.54
N ILE A 53 -3.01 11.31 -2.21
CA ILE A 53 -2.82 11.77 -0.82
C ILE A 53 -4.06 11.41 0.01
N SER A 54 -5.26 11.69 -0.47
CA SER A 54 -6.52 11.40 0.23
C SER A 54 -6.70 9.90 0.50
N SER A 55 -6.37 9.07 -0.49
CA SER A 55 -6.43 7.61 -0.34
C SER A 55 -5.36 7.09 0.63
N SER A 56 -4.19 7.73 0.70
CA SER A 56 -3.11 7.34 1.62
C SER A 56 -3.34 7.78 3.07
N HIS A 57 -4.22 8.76 3.31
CA HIS A 57 -4.52 9.30 4.64
C HIS A 57 -5.88 8.83 5.20
N LYS A 58 -6.41 7.71 4.70
CA LYS A 58 -7.62 7.11 5.30
C LYS A 58 -7.33 6.77 6.76
N THR A 59 -7.95 7.53 7.67
CA THR A 59 -7.99 7.19 9.09
C THR A 59 -9.18 6.28 9.36
N LYS A 60 -9.03 5.40 10.32
CA LYS A 60 -10.08 4.54 10.81
C LYS A 60 -10.06 4.51 12.32
N THR A 61 -11.20 4.75 12.94
CA THR A 61 -11.38 4.49 14.36
C THR A 61 -11.61 3.00 14.56
N ILE A 62 -10.75 2.36 15.34
CA ILE A 62 -10.82 0.93 15.66
C ILE A 62 -10.95 0.79 17.17
N ASP A 63 -11.91 -0.03 17.59
CA ASP A 63 -12.12 -0.37 19.00
C ASP A 63 -11.19 -1.54 19.37
N PHE A 64 -9.99 -1.19 19.80
CA PHE A 64 -9.02 -2.16 20.30
C PHE A 64 -9.36 -2.62 21.72
N CYS A 65 -8.79 -3.74 22.16
CA CYS A 65 -8.96 -4.23 23.53
C CYS A 65 -8.51 -3.21 24.59
N GLY A 66 -7.57 -2.33 24.25
CA GLY A 66 -7.08 -1.25 25.11
C GLY A 66 -7.86 0.07 25.01
N GLY A 67 -8.89 0.15 24.15
CA GLY A 67 -9.70 1.35 23.91
C GLY A 67 -9.76 1.75 22.45
N SER A 68 -10.67 2.67 22.12
CA SER A 68 -10.82 3.20 20.76
C SER A 68 -9.64 4.09 20.38
N CYS A 69 -9.07 3.86 19.22
CA CYS A 69 -7.97 4.64 18.69
C CYS A 69 -8.17 4.93 17.19
N GLU A 70 -7.84 6.15 16.78
CA GLU A 70 -7.78 6.51 15.36
C GLU A 70 -6.43 6.11 14.77
N VAL A 71 -6.47 5.29 13.73
CA VAL A 71 -5.28 4.74 13.08
C VAL A 71 -5.28 5.09 11.60
N LEU A 72 -4.15 5.53 11.08
CA LEU A 72 -3.92 5.63 9.66
C LEU A 72 -3.80 4.23 9.05
N VAL A 73 -4.73 3.85 8.18
CA VAL A 73 -4.77 2.51 7.58
C VAL A 73 -3.48 2.19 6.82
N ASN A 74 -2.87 3.21 6.20
CA ASN A 74 -1.60 3.07 5.50
C ASN A 74 -0.38 2.83 6.41
N GLN A 75 -0.50 3.02 7.74
CA GLN A 75 0.55 2.69 8.73
C GLN A 75 0.44 1.26 9.25
N ILE A 76 -0.65 0.56 8.95
CA ILE A 76 -0.77 -0.86 9.29
C ILE A 76 0.03 -1.65 8.27
N MET A 77 1.10 -2.33 8.72
CA MET A 77 1.94 -3.16 7.86
C MET A 77 1.30 -4.49 7.55
N TYR A 78 0.76 -5.16 8.56
CA TYR A 78 0.03 -6.42 8.41
C TYR A 78 -0.86 -6.67 9.62
N ILE A 79 -1.82 -7.57 9.44
CA ILE A 79 -2.74 -8.04 10.48
C ILE A 79 -2.50 -9.54 10.66
N GLU A 80 -2.25 -9.93 11.90
CA GLU A 80 -1.99 -11.31 12.29
C GLU A 80 -3.16 -11.86 13.10
N SER A 81 -3.60 -13.07 12.76
CA SER A 81 -4.55 -13.82 13.59
C SER A 81 -3.79 -14.67 14.60
N ASN A 82 -3.90 -14.32 15.88
CA ASN A 82 -3.32 -15.04 16.98
C ASN A 82 -4.43 -15.52 17.94
N LYS A 83 -4.67 -16.83 17.94
CA LYS A 83 -5.76 -17.48 18.69
C LYS A 83 -7.13 -16.88 18.30
N HIS A 84 -7.76 -16.10 19.19
CA HIS A 84 -9.07 -15.47 18.99
C HIS A 84 -8.99 -13.96 18.77
N LYS A 85 -7.77 -13.42 18.59
CA LYS A 85 -7.51 -12.00 18.40
C LYS A 85 -6.87 -11.75 17.05
N LEU A 86 -7.11 -10.56 16.52
CA LEU A 86 -6.33 -9.96 15.46
C LEU A 86 -5.37 -8.96 16.08
N LEU A 87 -4.08 -9.10 15.78
CA LEU A 87 -3.03 -8.16 16.15
C LEU A 87 -2.72 -7.27 14.95
N PHE A 88 -2.78 -5.97 15.15
CA PHE A 88 -2.48 -4.98 14.12
C PHE A 88 -1.05 -4.50 14.27
N HIS A 89 -0.18 -4.90 13.37
CA HIS A 89 1.21 -4.48 13.34
C HIS A 89 1.31 -3.10 12.67
N ILE A 90 1.32 -2.05 13.48
CA ILE A 90 1.35 -0.65 13.08
C ILE A 90 2.78 -0.12 13.27
N ILE A 91 3.24 0.72 12.34
CA ILE A 91 4.60 1.29 12.39
C ILE A 91 4.80 2.04 13.72
N GLY A 92 5.87 1.67 14.44
CA GLY A 92 6.25 2.33 15.69
C GLY A 92 5.34 2.07 16.88
N LYS A 93 4.43 1.08 16.79
CA LYS A 93 3.50 0.70 17.85
C LYS A 93 3.71 -0.74 18.29
N ASP A 94 3.41 -1.05 19.55
CA ASP A 94 3.41 -2.43 20.06
C ASP A 94 2.11 -3.14 19.63
N PRO A 95 2.18 -4.28 18.92
CA PRO A 95 0.98 -4.97 18.44
C PRO A 95 0.05 -5.47 19.55
N GLU A 96 0.55 -5.72 20.76
CA GLU A 96 -0.27 -6.19 21.89
C GLU A 96 -1.32 -5.13 22.31
N ASP A 97 -0.99 -3.84 22.18
CA ASP A 97 -1.89 -2.72 22.47
C ASP A 97 -2.97 -2.53 21.39
N TYR A 98 -2.70 -3.04 20.16
CA TYR A 98 -3.55 -2.86 18.97
C TYR A 98 -4.17 -4.19 18.55
N SER A 99 -4.93 -4.82 19.45
CA SER A 99 -5.62 -6.09 19.20
C SER A 99 -7.13 -5.96 19.32
N ILE A 100 -7.86 -6.77 18.52
CA ILE A 100 -9.33 -6.88 18.58
C ILE A 100 -9.75 -8.37 18.65
N TYR A 101 -10.89 -8.64 19.26
CA TYR A 101 -11.53 -9.95 19.17
C TYR A 101 -12.32 -10.06 17.86
N SER A 102 -11.73 -10.65 16.85
CA SER A 102 -12.34 -10.85 15.52
C SER A 102 -11.60 -11.94 14.74
N THR A 103 -12.08 -12.24 13.54
CA THR A 103 -11.38 -13.11 12.60
C THR A 103 -10.93 -12.34 11.36
N LEU A 104 -9.90 -12.86 10.68
CA LEU A 104 -9.47 -12.23 9.42
C LEU A 104 -10.58 -12.25 8.35
N ASN A 105 -11.47 -13.25 8.37
CA ASN A 105 -12.58 -13.32 7.42
C ASN A 105 -13.58 -12.17 7.60
N ASP A 106 -13.78 -11.70 8.84
CA ASP A 106 -14.72 -10.63 9.15
C ASP A 106 -14.21 -9.27 8.64
N VAL A 107 -12.89 -9.06 8.71
CA VAL A 107 -12.26 -7.79 8.33
C VAL A 107 -11.72 -7.78 6.90
N GLU A 108 -11.59 -8.94 6.25
CA GLU A 108 -10.91 -9.09 4.96
C GLU A 108 -11.46 -8.18 3.87
N LYS A 109 -12.78 -8.13 3.71
CA LYS A 109 -13.41 -7.32 2.64
C LYS A 109 -13.05 -5.83 2.74
N GLU A 110 -13.05 -5.31 3.94
CA GLU A 110 -12.75 -3.92 4.21
C GLU A 110 -11.28 -3.58 3.93
N TYR A 111 -10.36 -4.45 4.34
CA TYR A 111 -8.93 -4.19 4.18
C TYR A 111 -8.42 -4.50 2.77
N ILE A 112 -9.07 -5.38 2.00
CA ILE A 112 -8.77 -5.59 0.58
C ILE A 112 -8.92 -4.29 -0.22
N GLU A 113 -9.95 -3.48 0.06
CA GLU A 113 -10.15 -2.18 -0.58
C GLU A 113 -9.06 -1.14 -0.25
N ALA A 114 -8.29 -1.39 0.81
CA ALA A 114 -7.14 -0.59 1.24
C ALA A 114 -5.79 -1.23 0.85
N ASP A 115 -5.76 -2.00 -0.24
CA ASP A 115 -4.57 -2.67 -0.79
C ASP A 115 -3.93 -3.72 0.14
N PHE A 116 -4.72 -4.32 1.04
CA PHE A 116 -4.28 -5.49 1.80
C PHE A 116 -4.51 -6.77 1.01
N LEU A 117 -3.62 -7.72 1.20
CA LEU A 117 -3.63 -9.04 0.56
C LEU A 117 -3.58 -10.16 1.59
N ARG A 118 -4.54 -11.09 1.53
CA ARG A 118 -4.54 -12.28 2.37
C ARG A 118 -3.50 -13.27 1.88
N VAL A 119 -2.31 -13.31 2.49
CA VAL A 119 -1.21 -14.19 2.08
C VAL A 119 -1.23 -15.55 2.77
N HIS A 120 -1.85 -15.64 3.94
CA HIS A 120 -1.94 -16.86 4.75
C HIS A 120 -3.29 -16.93 5.48
N GLN A 121 -3.69 -18.12 5.99
CA GLN A 121 -4.88 -18.22 6.83
C GLN A 121 -4.85 -17.31 8.05
N SER A 122 -3.65 -17.01 8.56
CA SER A 122 -3.42 -16.18 9.75
C SER A 122 -2.80 -14.82 9.45
N TYR A 123 -2.55 -14.46 8.19
CA TYR A 123 -1.88 -13.19 7.85
C TYR A 123 -2.52 -12.48 6.68
N MET A 124 -2.79 -11.21 6.87
CA MET A 124 -3.17 -10.26 5.83
C MET A 124 -2.16 -9.11 5.82
N VAL A 125 -1.56 -8.83 4.67
CA VAL A 125 -0.42 -7.93 4.51
C VAL A 125 -0.82 -6.74 3.65
N ASN A 126 -0.45 -5.53 4.06
CA ASN A 126 -0.53 -4.36 3.23
C ASN A 126 0.56 -4.43 2.14
N MET A 127 0.14 -4.47 0.88
CA MET A 127 1.03 -4.67 -0.27
C MET A 127 2.08 -3.57 -0.42
N LYS A 128 1.82 -2.38 0.13
CA LYS A 128 2.78 -1.27 0.20
C LYS A 128 4.08 -1.68 0.88
N TYR A 129 4.02 -2.51 1.92
CA TYR A 129 5.16 -2.91 2.73
C TYR A 129 5.83 -4.21 2.28
N ILE A 130 5.42 -4.78 1.15
CA ILE A 130 6.10 -5.95 0.59
C ILE A 130 7.38 -5.48 -0.11
N SER A 131 8.51 -5.73 0.52
CA SER A 131 9.84 -5.49 -0.04
C SER A 131 10.16 -6.48 -1.17
N LYS A 132 9.85 -7.78 -0.94
CA LYS A 132 10.11 -8.85 -1.91
C LYS A 132 9.04 -9.92 -1.83
N LEU A 133 8.57 -10.38 -2.99
CA LEU A 133 7.83 -11.63 -3.12
C LEU A 133 8.80 -12.72 -3.57
N VAL A 134 8.95 -13.75 -2.76
CA VAL A 134 9.80 -14.90 -3.03
C VAL A 134 8.92 -16.15 -3.08
N ARG A 135 9.41 -17.23 -3.67
CA ARG A 135 8.64 -18.47 -3.76
C ARG A 135 8.23 -18.94 -2.35
N TYR A 136 6.91 -18.96 -2.11
CA TYR A 136 6.22 -19.36 -0.89
C TYR A 136 6.40 -18.47 0.34
N TYR A 137 6.87 -17.23 0.20
CA TYR A 137 6.80 -16.23 1.27
C TYR A 137 6.94 -14.80 0.74
N VAL A 138 6.42 -13.85 1.49
CA VAL A 138 6.69 -12.42 1.34
C VAL A 138 7.72 -11.98 2.39
N ILE A 139 8.54 -11.01 2.02
CA ILE A 139 9.44 -10.30 2.92
C ILE A 139 8.93 -8.87 3.01
N LEU A 140 8.68 -8.40 4.22
CA LEU A 140 8.26 -7.04 4.48
C LEU A 140 9.48 -6.10 4.62
N GLU A 141 9.24 -4.79 4.58
CA GLU A 141 10.29 -3.77 4.72
C GLU A 141 11.00 -3.82 6.08
N ASN A 142 10.29 -4.24 7.14
CA ASN A 142 10.86 -4.46 8.47
C ASN A 142 11.69 -5.75 8.59
N GLY A 143 11.81 -6.53 7.49
CA GLY A 143 12.52 -7.80 7.46
C GLY A 143 11.68 -9.02 7.86
N GLU A 144 10.43 -8.84 8.29
CA GLU A 144 9.53 -9.93 8.63
C GLU A 144 9.27 -10.84 7.44
N ARG A 145 9.23 -12.16 7.67
CA ARG A 145 9.01 -13.18 6.63
C ARG A 145 7.72 -13.92 6.91
N ILE A 146 6.72 -13.75 6.04
CA ILE A 146 5.42 -14.39 6.17
C ILE A 146 5.29 -15.46 5.09
N SER A 147 5.01 -16.69 5.50
CA SER A 147 4.87 -17.83 4.58
C SER A 147 3.56 -17.76 3.78
N ILE A 148 3.65 -18.22 2.53
CA ILE A 148 2.50 -18.36 1.63
C ILE A 148 2.30 -19.85 1.37
N PRO A 149 1.13 -20.43 1.67
CA PRO A 149 0.80 -21.81 1.32
C PRO A 149 0.94 -22.05 -0.20
N LYS A 150 1.44 -23.21 -0.60
CA LYS A 150 1.66 -23.55 -2.02
C LYS A 150 0.43 -23.31 -2.88
N GLY A 151 -0.75 -23.70 -2.39
CA GLY A 151 -2.01 -23.54 -3.11
C GLY A 151 -2.46 -22.09 -3.29
N ARG A 152 -1.98 -21.17 -2.44
CA ARG A 152 -2.35 -19.74 -2.51
C ARG A 152 -1.30 -18.88 -3.24
N TYR A 153 -0.11 -19.41 -3.46
CA TYR A 153 1.02 -18.65 -3.99
C TYR A 153 0.72 -17.95 -5.31
N ARG A 154 0.03 -18.63 -6.24
CA ARG A 154 -0.31 -18.06 -7.55
C ARG A 154 -1.24 -16.87 -7.41
N GLU A 155 -2.32 -17.00 -6.65
CA GLU A 155 -3.28 -15.92 -6.36
C GLU A 155 -2.59 -14.70 -5.76
N VAL A 156 -1.73 -14.92 -4.75
CA VAL A 156 -0.95 -13.87 -4.09
C VAL A 156 0.01 -13.19 -5.06
N ALA A 157 0.72 -13.95 -5.91
CA ALA A 157 1.64 -13.42 -6.88
C ALA A 157 0.91 -12.57 -7.93
N ASP A 158 -0.19 -13.06 -8.49
CA ASP A 158 -0.97 -12.35 -9.50
C ASP A 158 -1.55 -11.03 -8.93
N SER A 159 -2.08 -11.06 -7.70
CA SER A 159 -2.60 -9.87 -7.01
C SER A 159 -1.51 -8.83 -6.75
N TYR A 160 -0.33 -9.27 -6.30
CA TYR A 160 0.79 -8.37 -6.03
C TYR A 160 1.36 -7.75 -7.33
N ILE A 161 1.46 -8.53 -8.42
CA ILE A 161 1.88 -8.02 -9.73
C ILE A 161 0.88 -6.98 -10.23
N ALA A 162 -0.43 -7.24 -10.12
CA ALA A 162 -1.47 -6.29 -10.50
C ALA A 162 -1.41 -4.99 -9.67
N TYR A 163 -1.13 -5.10 -8.36
CA TYR A 163 -0.90 -3.96 -7.50
C TYR A 163 0.30 -3.13 -7.96
N ARG A 164 1.45 -3.79 -8.20
CA ARG A 164 2.67 -3.12 -8.68
C ARG A 164 2.50 -2.46 -10.05
N GLY A 165 1.65 -3.01 -10.89
CA GLY A 165 1.33 -2.43 -12.22
C GLY A 165 0.43 -1.18 -12.15
N ARG A 166 -0.23 -0.92 -11.01
CA ARG A 166 -1.03 0.30 -10.77
C ARG A 166 -0.24 1.47 -10.18
N LEU A 167 0.96 1.20 -9.65
CA LEU A 167 1.86 2.22 -9.10
C LEU A 167 2.65 2.93 -10.19
#